data_0b66404a919a1ed85ad68adc86d8e390
#
_entry.id   0b66404a919a1ed85ad68adc86d8e390
#
_cell.length_a   1.000
_cell.length_b   1.000
_cell.length_c   1.000
_cell.angle_alpha   90.00
_cell.angle_beta   90.00
_cell.angle_gamma   90.00
#
_symmetry.space_group_name_H-M   'P 1'
#
loop_
_entity.id
_entity.type
_entity.pdbx_description
1 polymer ?
#
loop_
_entity_poly.entity_id
_entity_poly.type
_entity_poly.pdbx_seq_one_letter_code
_entity_poly.pdbx_strand_id
1 'polypeptide(L)'
;MRLRTLATGAAFVLVPLTLTVFLLIFLGRIDPAGALDRDPEQEGLEAILTLRMSHVVAENTPKGQAARYFARRAAELSGGRIRVEVFPNGALFSDISELDALRRGDVDLIAPAASNWTDRYIEWQVLDLPFIFRDLDDLNAVLNGPLGTLLKEAPERDGLRTLLFWHSGLKQITTNVRPVLLPEDFRGLVFRRMQSSTIARYLELLGARTVPAPFNQTFPLLEKGMVNSEENTLTNIYSKKFYTVQTDLTLSDHGYLGYPVLVNDAFWRRLSPDDRAILLKALEEAGAYELRLIRELEARALKEMAASGLRIHRLTADERTAWEQAVAPLYDEVAVRMPPPLRAFVEARKPR
;
A
#
# COMPACT_ATOMS: atom_id res chain seq x y z
N MET A 1 -71.12 39.29 -15.39
CA MET A 1 -70.38 39.85 -16.57
C MET A 1 -69.35 40.83 -16.01
N ARG A 2 -68.11 40.70 -16.25
CA ARG A 2 -66.86 41.42 -15.86
C ARG A 2 -65.95 40.69 -14.86
N LEU A 3 -65.21 39.76 -15.42
CA LEU A 3 -63.90 39.26 -14.88
C LEU A 3 -63.12 38.63 -16.01
N ARG A 4 -62.68 39.45 -16.99
CA ARG A 4 -61.82 38.91 -18.12
C ARG A 4 -60.82 39.91 -18.66
N THR A 5 -60.37 40.90 -17.95
CA THR A 5 -59.49 41.94 -18.49
C THR A 5 -58.23 42.25 -17.67
N LEU A 6 -57.88 41.43 -16.65
CA LEU A 6 -56.66 41.67 -15.85
C LEU A 6 -55.53 40.62 -16.04
N ALA A 7 -55.77 39.57 -16.83
CA ALA A 7 -54.75 38.52 -17.03
C ALA A 7 -53.82 38.75 -18.24
N THR A 8 -54.16 39.68 -19.15
CA THR A 8 -53.39 39.90 -20.38
C THR A 8 -52.27 40.92 -20.26
N GLY A 9 -52.29 41.79 -19.23
CA GLY A 9 -51.25 42.81 -19.05
C GLY A 9 -49.95 42.31 -18.40
N ALA A 10 -50.05 41.33 -17.52
CA ALA A 10 -48.88 40.79 -16.80
C ALA A 10 -48.01 39.87 -17.68
N ALA A 11 -48.63 39.19 -18.65
CA ALA A 11 -47.89 38.29 -19.56
C ALA A 11 -47.04 39.05 -20.58
N PHE A 12 -47.44 40.28 -20.98
CA PHE A 12 -46.69 41.08 -21.95
C PHE A 12 -45.47 41.80 -21.38
N VAL A 13 -45.36 41.94 -20.07
CA VAL A 13 -44.18 42.55 -19.41
C VAL A 13 -43.16 41.52 -18.97
N LEU A 14 -43.58 40.32 -18.63
CA LEU A 14 -42.67 39.25 -18.22
C LEU A 14 -41.85 38.63 -19.38
N VAL A 15 -42.46 38.50 -20.57
CA VAL A 15 -41.74 37.91 -21.74
C VAL A 15 -40.57 38.77 -22.24
N PRO A 16 -40.70 40.11 -22.39
CA PRO A 16 -39.55 40.92 -22.79
C PRO A 16 -38.48 41.01 -21.70
N LEU A 17 -38.83 40.96 -20.40
CA LEU A 17 -37.87 41.00 -19.31
C LEU A 17 -37.02 39.71 -19.24
N THR A 18 -37.65 38.56 -19.40
CA THR A 18 -36.94 37.28 -19.45
C THR A 18 -36.07 37.16 -20.69
N LEU A 19 -36.54 37.68 -21.85
CA LEU A 19 -35.76 37.69 -23.09
C LEU A 19 -34.53 38.61 -22.99
N THR A 20 -34.70 39.76 -22.32
CA THR A 20 -33.60 40.72 -22.08
C THR A 20 -32.56 40.16 -21.13
N VAL A 21 -32.95 39.48 -20.07
CA VAL A 21 -32.04 38.80 -19.13
C VAL A 21 -31.31 37.64 -19.86
N PHE A 22 -32.03 36.84 -20.65
CA PHE A 22 -31.45 35.78 -21.44
C PHE A 22 -30.45 36.32 -22.51
N LEU A 23 -30.78 37.42 -23.16
CA LEU A 23 -29.92 38.06 -24.17
C LEU A 23 -28.66 38.67 -23.50
N LEU A 24 -28.76 39.24 -22.31
CA LEU A 24 -27.63 39.80 -21.57
C LEU A 24 -26.68 38.69 -21.08
N ILE A 25 -27.22 37.55 -20.69
CA ILE A 25 -26.43 36.33 -20.36
C ILE A 25 -25.74 35.79 -21.62
N PHE A 26 -26.47 35.68 -22.73
CA PHE A 26 -25.96 35.16 -24.00
C PHE A 26 -24.88 36.07 -24.63
N LEU A 27 -24.97 37.38 -24.42
CA LEU A 27 -23.98 38.36 -24.86
C LEU A 27 -22.80 38.49 -23.90
N GLY A 28 -22.70 37.68 -22.84
CA GLY A 28 -21.60 37.70 -21.88
C GLY A 28 -21.53 39.00 -21.03
N ARG A 29 -22.63 39.76 -20.98
CA ARG A 29 -22.71 40.99 -20.18
C ARG A 29 -23.18 40.80 -18.74
N ILE A 30 -23.77 39.63 -18.45
CA ILE A 30 -24.07 39.16 -17.08
C ILE A 30 -23.58 37.71 -17.03
N ASP A 31 -22.60 37.44 -16.19
CA ASP A 31 -22.18 36.10 -15.86
C ASP A 31 -22.98 35.66 -14.63
N PRO A 32 -24.01 34.76 -14.77
CA PRO A 32 -24.82 34.35 -13.62
C PRO A 32 -24.03 33.50 -12.64
N ALA A 33 -22.89 32.88 -13.07
CA ALA A 33 -21.98 32.17 -12.19
C ALA A 33 -21.12 33.16 -11.39
N GLY A 34 -20.66 34.24 -12.01
CA GLY A 34 -19.83 35.25 -11.36
C GLY A 34 -20.57 36.11 -10.31
N ALA A 35 -21.93 36.15 -10.38
CA ALA A 35 -22.73 36.87 -9.38
C ALA A 35 -23.01 36.04 -8.10
N LEU A 36 -22.78 34.71 -8.14
CA LEU A 36 -22.95 33.79 -7.00
C LEU A 36 -21.65 33.36 -6.36
N ASP A 37 -20.50 33.70 -7.00
CA ASP A 37 -19.21 33.06 -6.71
C ASP A 37 -18.28 33.85 -5.76
N ARG A 38 -18.70 34.97 -5.21
CA ARG A 38 -17.86 35.78 -4.31
C ARG A 38 -18.63 36.30 -3.13
N ASP A 39 -18.66 35.51 -2.08
CA ASP A 39 -18.85 36.01 -0.75
C ASP A 39 -17.57 36.75 -0.32
N PRO A 40 -17.62 38.07 -0.05
CA PRO A 40 -16.44 38.83 0.39
C PRO A 40 -15.81 38.28 1.67
N GLU A 41 -16.56 37.53 2.49
CA GLU A 41 -16.06 36.83 3.67
C GLU A 41 -15.20 35.57 3.32
N GLN A 42 -15.24 35.12 2.05
CA GLN A 42 -14.44 34.00 1.54
C GLN A 42 -13.21 34.47 0.72
N GLU A 43 -13.03 35.77 0.55
CA GLU A 43 -11.81 36.30 -0.09
C GLU A 43 -10.61 36.06 0.86
N GLY A 44 -9.73 35.12 0.47
CA GLY A 44 -8.54 34.73 1.23
C GLY A 44 -8.62 33.34 1.88
N LEU A 45 -9.75 32.64 1.80
CA LEU A 45 -9.81 31.22 2.17
C LEU A 45 -9.19 30.39 1.04
N GLU A 46 -7.95 29.98 1.22
CA GLU A 46 -7.36 28.98 0.34
C GLU A 46 -8.19 27.68 0.40
N ALA A 47 -8.55 27.15 -0.76
CA ALA A 47 -9.30 25.89 -0.84
C ALA A 47 -8.50 24.78 -0.16
N ILE A 48 -9.09 24.14 0.85
CA ILE A 48 -8.48 23.00 1.54
C ILE A 48 -8.45 21.80 0.59
N LEU A 49 -7.26 21.31 0.28
CA LEU A 49 -7.07 20.07 -0.45
C LEU A 49 -7.20 18.90 0.53
N THR A 50 -8.34 18.21 0.49
CA THR A 50 -8.56 17.00 1.30
C THR A 50 -8.24 15.76 0.47
N LEU A 51 -7.36 14.88 1.00
CA LEU A 51 -6.93 13.63 0.40
C LEU A 51 -7.32 12.47 1.31
N ARG A 52 -7.82 11.38 0.72
CA ARG A 52 -8.11 10.14 1.43
C ARG A 52 -6.98 9.14 1.19
N MET A 53 -6.41 8.61 2.27
CA MET A 53 -5.39 7.55 2.23
C MET A 53 -5.92 6.27 2.88
N SER A 54 -5.94 5.16 2.15
CA SER A 54 -6.36 3.85 2.65
C SER A 54 -5.19 2.91 2.85
N HIS A 55 -5.24 2.10 3.93
CA HIS A 55 -4.33 0.98 4.12
C HIS A 55 -4.93 -0.10 5.02
N VAL A 56 -4.40 -1.34 4.94
CA VAL A 56 -5.02 -2.52 5.59
C VAL A 56 -4.40 -2.93 6.92
N VAL A 57 -3.28 -2.34 7.32
CA VAL A 57 -2.62 -2.67 8.59
C VAL A 57 -3.19 -1.86 9.76
N ALA A 58 -2.92 -2.33 10.99
CA ALA A 58 -3.33 -1.61 12.20
C ALA A 58 -2.58 -0.29 12.37
N GLU A 59 -3.19 0.67 13.05
CA GLU A 59 -2.61 2.00 13.30
C GLU A 59 -1.29 1.97 14.08
N ASN A 60 -1.13 1.01 14.98
CA ASN A 60 0.04 0.85 15.83
C ASN A 60 1.22 0.15 15.14
N THR A 61 1.09 -0.24 13.88
CA THR A 61 2.19 -0.74 13.06
C THR A 61 3.09 0.39 12.57
N PRO A 62 4.35 0.11 12.12
CA PRO A 62 5.19 1.13 11.50
C PRO A 62 4.49 1.90 10.39
N LYS A 63 3.86 1.20 9.42
CA LYS A 63 3.10 1.84 8.34
C LYS A 63 1.91 2.66 8.84
N GLY A 64 1.14 2.17 9.81
CA GLY A 64 0.01 2.93 10.36
C GLY A 64 0.46 4.23 11.02
N GLN A 65 1.56 4.19 11.77
CA GLN A 65 2.16 5.39 12.38
C GLN A 65 2.77 6.32 11.33
N ALA A 66 3.42 5.78 10.29
CA ALA A 66 3.96 6.56 9.17
C ALA A 66 2.84 7.29 8.41
N ALA A 67 1.71 6.66 8.15
CA ALA A 67 0.56 7.29 7.50
C ALA A 67 -0.01 8.46 8.33
N ARG A 68 -0.09 8.30 9.65
CA ARG A 68 -0.48 9.42 10.55
C ARG A 68 0.57 10.52 10.60
N TYR A 69 1.84 10.15 10.60
CA TYR A 69 2.93 11.12 10.54
C TYR A 69 2.88 11.91 9.23
N PHE A 70 2.69 11.23 8.10
CA PHE A 70 2.50 11.85 6.79
C PHE A 70 1.35 12.87 6.80
N ALA A 71 0.18 12.48 7.31
CA ALA A 71 -1.00 13.37 7.37
C ALA A 71 -0.71 14.64 8.18
N ARG A 72 -0.06 14.50 9.34
CA ARG A 72 0.33 15.64 10.17
C ARG A 72 1.36 16.53 9.46
N ARG A 73 2.40 15.93 8.86
CA ARG A 73 3.45 16.70 8.18
C ARG A 73 2.94 17.43 6.94
N ALA A 74 2.05 16.82 6.16
CA ALA A 74 1.40 17.48 5.03
C ALA A 74 0.63 18.73 5.48
N ALA A 75 -0.13 18.63 6.58
CA ALA A 75 -0.84 19.78 7.15
C ALA A 75 0.13 20.85 7.66
N GLU A 76 1.17 20.48 8.43
CA GLU A 76 2.18 21.43 8.95
C GLU A 76 2.93 22.15 7.82
N LEU A 77 3.42 21.42 6.81
CA LEU A 77 4.18 21.99 5.70
C LEU A 77 3.35 22.88 4.78
N SER A 78 2.03 22.65 4.72
CA SER A 78 1.10 23.43 3.90
C SER A 78 0.41 24.57 4.65
N GLY A 79 0.71 24.78 5.95
CA GLY A 79 -0.03 25.75 6.77
C GLY A 79 -1.49 25.37 7.01
N GLY A 80 -1.85 24.08 6.91
CA GLY A 80 -3.22 23.57 7.07
C GLY A 80 -4.00 23.44 5.77
N ARG A 81 -3.46 23.88 4.64
CA ARG A 81 -4.10 23.84 3.32
C ARG A 81 -4.25 22.41 2.75
N ILE A 82 -3.36 21.48 3.11
CA ILE A 82 -3.46 20.06 2.72
C ILE A 82 -3.87 19.24 3.95
N ARG A 83 -4.99 18.54 3.84
CA ARG A 83 -5.51 17.63 4.85
C ARG A 83 -5.53 16.21 4.30
N VAL A 84 -4.86 15.27 4.98
CA VAL A 84 -4.89 13.84 4.63
C VAL A 84 -5.71 13.10 5.68
N GLU A 85 -6.77 12.46 5.25
CA GLU A 85 -7.62 11.58 6.06
C GLU A 85 -7.16 10.14 5.89
N VAL A 86 -6.65 9.53 6.97
CA VAL A 86 -6.10 8.18 6.95
C VAL A 86 -7.14 7.17 7.42
N PHE A 87 -7.38 6.14 6.60
CA PHE A 87 -8.33 5.05 6.87
C PHE A 87 -7.55 3.72 7.02
N PRO A 88 -7.23 3.32 8.26
CA PRO A 88 -6.47 2.11 8.55
C PRO A 88 -7.34 0.86 8.59
N ASN A 89 -6.72 -0.31 8.81
CA ASN A 89 -7.37 -1.61 9.03
C ASN A 89 -8.28 -2.08 7.89
N GLY A 90 -8.11 -1.56 6.67
CA GLY A 90 -9.00 -1.89 5.56
C GLY A 90 -10.40 -1.30 5.72
N ALA A 91 -10.55 -0.17 6.43
CA ALA A 91 -11.84 0.45 6.71
C ALA A 91 -12.58 0.92 5.43
N LEU A 92 -11.86 1.32 4.39
CA LEU A 92 -12.46 1.66 3.10
C LEU A 92 -12.38 0.50 2.10
N PHE A 93 -11.20 -0.09 1.94
CA PHE A 93 -10.92 -1.11 0.93
C PHE A 93 -10.00 -2.20 1.50
N SER A 94 -10.20 -3.44 1.01
CA SER A 94 -9.26 -4.54 1.29
C SER A 94 -7.99 -4.39 0.45
N ASP A 95 -6.94 -5.13 0.82
CA ASP A 95 -5.66 -5.18 0.09
C ASP A 95 -5.76 -5.73 -1.34
N ILE A 96 -6.87 -6.32 -1.72
CA ILE A 96 -7.14 -6.80 -3.08
C ILE A 96 -8.09 -5.87 -3.87
N SER A 97 -8.76 -4.91 -3.23
CA SER A 97 -9.70 -3.99 -3.88
C SER A 97 -9.22 -2.54 -3.93
N GLU A 98 -8.20 -2.17 -3.12
CA GLU A 98 -7.74 -0.79 -3.00
C GLU A 98 -7.10 -0.24 -4.30
N LEU A 99 -6.46 -1.09 -5.13
CA LEU A 99 -5.87 -0.64 -6.39
C LEU A 99 -6.94 -0.20 -7.40
N ASP A 100 -8.01 -0.97 -7.52
CA ASP A 100 -9.11 -0.61 -8.41
C ASP A 100 -9.88 0.62 -7.91
N ALA A 101 -10.00 0.78 -6.59
CA ALA A 101 -10.57 1.98 -5.97
C ALA A 101 -9.73 3.22 -6.29
N LEU A 102 -8.39 3.13 -6.23
CA LEU A 102 -7.48 4.20 -6.62
C LEU A 102 -7.63 4.57 -8.11
N ARG A 103 -7.75 3.57 -8.98
CA ARG A 103 -7.94 3.78 -10.43
C ARG A 103 -9.24 4.51 -10.74
N ARG A 104 -10.32 4.24 -9.99
CA ARG A 104 -11.62 4.95 -10.15
C ARG A 104 -11.65 6.31 -9.47
N GLY A 105 -10.68 6.64 -8.61
CA GLY A 105 -10.68 7.88 -7.83
C GLY A 105 -11.55 7.82 -6.56
N ASP A 106 -11.90 6.62 -6.10
CA ASP A 106 -12.66 6.42 -4.85
C ASP A 106 -11.77 6.69 -3.61
N VAL A 107 -10.46 6.68 -3.79
CA VAL A 107 -9.42 7.03 -2.81
C VAL A 107 -8.28 7.73 -3.53
N ASP A 108 -7.54 8.61 -2.85
CA ASP A 108 -6.52 9.45 -3.48
C ASP A 108 -5.12 8.87 -3.35
N LEU A 109 -4.84 8.18 -2.22
CA LEU A 109 -3.57 7.48 -1.96
C LEU A 109 -3.84 6.11 -1.34
N ILE A 110 -3.01 5.14 -1.71
CA ILE A 110 -2.96 3.81 -1.09
C ILE A 110 -1.51 3.41 -0.83
N ALA A 111 -1.32 2.45 0.10
CA ALA A 111 -0.03 1.82 0.34
C ALA A 111 -0.21 0.30 0.44
N PRO A 112 -0.49 -0.40 -0.70
CA PRO A 112 -0.72 -1.83 -0.74
C PRO A 112 0.56 -2.62 -0.45
N ALA A 113 0.42 -3.88 -0.03
CA ALA A 113 1.53 -4.81 -0.11
C ALA A 113 1.89 -5.07 -1.58
N ALA A 114 3.14 -4.82 -1.98
CA ALA A 114 3.60 -5.03 -3.35
C ALA A 114 3.31 -6.46 -3.84
N SER A 115 3.45 -7.44 -2.96
CA SER A 115 3.21 -8.86 -3.22
C SER A 115 1.80 -9.19 -3.74
N ASN A 116 0.79 -8.38 -3.44
CA ASN A 116 -0.56 -8.61 -3.98
C ASN A 116 -0.70 -8.23 -5.47
N TRP A 117 0.31 -7.59 -6.04
CA TRP A 117 0.25 -7.02 -7.38
C TRP A 117 1.41 -7.45 -8.28
N THR A 118 2.27 -8.37 -7.81
CA THR A 118 3.45 -8.87 -8.54
C THR A 118 3.08 -9.65 -9.81
N ASP A 119 1.90 -10.22 -9.88
CA ASP A 119 1.41 -10.89 -11.10
C ASP A 119 0.89 -9.89 -12.15
N ARG A 120 0.52 -8.67 -11.72
CA ARG A 120 0.17 -7.56 -12.61
C ARG A 120 1.40 -6.75 -13.01
N TYR A 121 2.29 -6.47 -12.06
CA TYR A 121 3.55 -5.74 -12.24
C TYR A 121 4.70 -6.72 -12.07
N ILE A 122 5.06 -7.40 -13.16
CA ILE A 122 6.05 -8.50 -13.13
C ILE A 122 7.41 -8.02 -12.61
N GLU A 123 7.75 -6.75 -12.81
CA GLU A 123 8.95 -6.12 -12.27
C GLU A 123 9.01 -6.24 -10.74
N TRP A 124 7.87 -6.22 -10.07
CA TRP A 124 7.78 -6.34 -8.61
C TRP A 124 7.99 -7.78 -8.11
N GLN A 125 7.99 -8.79 -8.98
CA GLN A 125 8.29 -10.17 -8.56
C GLN A 125 9.68 -10.31 -7.94
N VAL A 126 10.63 -9.42 -8.28
CA VAL A 126 11.95 -9.38 -7.64
C VAL A 126 11.84 -9.12 -6.13
N LEU A 127 10.83 -8.37 -5.67
CA LEU A 127 10.61 -8.05 -4.26
C LEU A 127 10.16 -9.29 -3.44
N ASP A 128 9.59 -10.29 -4.10
CA ASP A 128 9.09 -11.53 -3.48
C ASP A 128 10.08 -12.70 -3.54
N LEU A 129 11.24 -12.52 -4.20
CA LEU A 129 12.25 -13.56 -4.22
C LEU A 129 12.85 -13.77 -2.83
N PRO A 130 12.82 -15.00 -2.29
CA PRO A 130 13.41 -15.28 -0.99
C PRO A 130 14.92 -14.99 -0.99
N PHE A 131 15.40 -14.32 0.05
CA PHE A 131 16.82 -13.99 0.27
C PHE A 131 17.45 -13.05 -0.76
N ILE A 132 16.68 -12.41 -1.64
CA ILE A 132 17.19 -11.46 -2.65
C ILE A 132 17.82 -10.23 -2.01
N PHE A 133 17.36 -9.83 -0.83
CA PHE A 133 17.91 -8.73 -0.03
C PHE A 133 18.59 -9.30 1.21
N ARG A 134 19.76 -8.78 1.54
CA ARG A 134 20.56 -9.19 2.71
C ARG A 134 19.99 -8.67 4.01
N ASP A 135 19.54 -7.41 3.97
CA ASP A 135 18.99 -6.67 5.09
C ASP A 135 18.20 -5.45 4.58
N LEU A 136 17.65 -4.65 5.48
CA LEU A 136 16.88 -3.44 5.14
C LEU A 136 17.75 -2.33 4.54
N ASP A 137 19.03 -2.25 4.87
CA ASP A 137 19.93 -1.23 4.33
C ASP A 137 20.26 -1.54 2.86
N ASP A 138 20.53 -2.81 2.54
CA ASP A 138 20.70 -3.31 1.16
C ASP A 138 19.43 -3.08 0.32
N LEU A 139 18.28 -3.42 0.86
CA LEU A 139 16.97 -3.16 0.24
C LEU A 139 16.78 -1.67 -0.06
N ASN A 140 17.02 -0.81 0.93
CA ASN A 140 16.85 0.63 0.80
C ASN A 140 17.79 1.22 -0.27
N ALA A 141 19.02 0.73 -0.35
CA ALA A 141 19.97 1.11 -1.40
C ALA A 141 19.46 0.71 -2.80
N VAL A 142 18.87 -0.49 -2.95
CA VAL A 142 18.28 -0.95 -4.22
C VAL A 142 17.08 -0.10 -4.60
N LEU A 143 16.14 0.14 -3.67
CA LEU A 143 14.91 0.89 -3.96
C LEU A 143 15.13 2.38 -4.22
N ASN A 144 16.21 2.96 -3.69
CA ASN A 144 16.61 4.34 -3.98
C ASN A 144 17.61 4.46 -5.16
N GLY A 145 18.02 3.34 -5.73
CA GLY A 145 18.90 3.28 -6.89
C GLY A 145 18.16 3.16 -8.22
N PRO A 146 18.90 2.92 -9.33
CA PRO A 146 18.33 2.79 -10.67
C PRO A 146 17.27 1.69 -10.81
N LEU A 147 17.41 0.57 -10.08
CA LEU A 147 16.42 -0.50 -10.09
C LEU A 147 15.10 -0.05 -9.44
N GLY A 148 15.18 0.74 -8.37
CA GLY A 148 13.99 1.33 -7.73
C GLY A 148 13.21 2.23 -8.67
N THR A 149 13.88 2.94 -9.60
CA THR A 149 13.20 3.72 -10.65
C THR A 149 12.37 2.83 -11.55
N LEU A 150 12.93 1.72 -12.04
CA LEU A 150 12.19 0.74 -12.86
C LEU A 150 10.98 0.16 -12.12
N LEU A 151 11.13 -0.12 -10.82
CA LEU A 151 10.03 -0.62 -10.00
C LEU A 151 8.93 0.43 -9.82
N LYS A 152 9.30 1.72 -9.67
CA LYS A 152 8.32 2.82 -9.55
C LYS A 152 7.53 3.05 -10.84
N GLU A 153 8.14 2.85 -12.00
CA GLU A 153 7.53 3.04 -13.32
C GLU A 153 6.52 1.93 -13.67
N ALA A 154 6.61 0.76 -13.05
CA ALA A 154 5.77 -0.39 -13.41
C ALA A 154 4.25 -0.10 -13.40
N PRO A 155 3.65 0.63 -12.45
CA PRO A 155 2.22 0.96 -12.46
C PRO A 155 1.81 2.06 -13.45
N GLU A 156 2.73 2.74 -14.11
CA GLU A 156 2.40 3.85 -15.04
C GLU A 156 1.56 3.36 -16.24
N ARG A 157 1.74 2.10 -16.65
CA ARG A 157 0.93 1.46 -17.70
C ARG A 157 -0.56 1.37 -17.36
N ASP A 158 -0.91 1.50 -16.08
CA ASP A 158 -2.29 1.52 -15.58
C ASP A 158 -2.77 2.92 -15.18
N GLY A 159 -2.01 3.96 -15.51
CA GLY A 159 -2.32 5.34 -15.13
C GLY A 159 -2.13 5.61 -13.64
N LEU A 160 -1.29 4.83 -12.98
CA LEU A 160 -0.92 5.00 -11.57
C LEU A 160 0.53 5.46 -11.47
N ARG A 161 0.84 6.17 -10.39
CA ARG A 161 2.19 6.63 -10.08
C ARG A 161 2.62 6.12 -8.71
N THR A 162 3.81 5.50 -8.66
CA THR A 162 4.48 5.19 -7.40
C THR A 162 5.27 6.41 -6.96
N LEU A 163 4.93 6.98 -5.81
CA LEU A 163 5.65 8.12 -5.24
C LEU A 163 6.95 7.67 -4.57
N LEU A 164 6.86 6.64 -3.73
CA LEU A 164 8.00 6.01 -3.05
C LEU A 164 7.58 4.62 -2.53
N PHE A 165 8.53 3.91 -1.91
CA PHE A 165 8.26 2.67 -1.16
C PHE A 165 8.40 2.93 0.33
N TRP A 166 7.40 2.51 1.11
CA TRP A 166 7.47 2.31 2.55
C TRP A 166 7.78 0.84 2.85
N HIS A 167 8.21 0.54 4.07
CA HIS A 167 8.66 -0.78 4.45
C HIS A 167 7.83 -1.38 5.59
N SER A 168 7.85 -2.69 5.71
CA SER A 168 7.33 -3.40 6.87
C SER A 168 8.43 -4.19 7.58
N GLY A 169 9.48 -4.53 6.87
CA GLY A 169 10.58 -5.34 7.37
C GLY A 169 10.74 -6.66 6.63
N LEU A 170 11.54 -7.53 7.22
CA LEU A 170 11.74 -8.88 6.70
C LEU A 170 10.69 -9.85 7.27
N LYS A 171 10.28 -10.80 6.44
CA LYS A 171 9.26 -11.79 6.80
C LYS A 171 9.85 -12.95 7.59
N GLN A 172 9.05 -13.41 8.53
CA GLN A 172 9.27 -14.56 9.39
C GLN A 172 8.17 -15.58 9.14
N ILE A 173 8.34 -16.81 9.60
CA ILE A 173 7.32 -17.87 9.48
C ILE A 173 6.71 -18.16 10.83
N THR A 174 5.37 -18.23 10.89
CA THR A 174 4.65 -18.80 12.04
C THR A 174 3.90 -20.06 11.66
N THR A 175 3.78 -21.00 12.60
CA THR A 175 3.06 -22.26 12.44
C THR A 175 2.52 -22.75 13.79
N ASN A 176 1.46 -23.55 13.77
CA ASN A 176 0.94 -24.26 14.95
C ASN A 176 1.16 -25.77 14.86
N VAL A 177 2.03 -26.26 13.98
CA VAL A 177 2.27 -27.70 13.77
C VAL A 177 3.62 -28.11 14.34
N ARG A 178 4.71 -27.48 13.95
CA ARG A 178 6.10 -27.75 14.37
C ARG A 178 7.02 -26.60 13.98
N PRO A 179 8.21 -26.49 14.57
CA PRO A 179 9.24 -25.58 14.08
C PRO A 179 9.55 -25.83 12.60
N VAL A 180 9.84 -24.77 11.84
CA VAL A 180 10.24 -24.86 10.43
C VAL A 180 11.70 -24.40 10.34
N LEU A 181 12.63 -25.37 10.32
CA LEU A 181 14.07 -25.10 10.31
C LEU A 181 14.72 -25.56 9.00
N LEU A 182 14.26 -26.66 8.43
CA LEU A 182 14.78 -27.26 7.20
C LEU A 182 13.69 -27.26 6.10
N PRO A 183 14.06 -27.34 4.80
CA PRO A 183 13.09 -27.41 3.72
C PRO A 183 12.04 -28.52 3.88
N GLU A 184 12.42 -29.69 4.40
CA GLU A 184 11.51 -30.81 4.65
C GLU A 184 10.42 -30.52 5.69
N ASP A 185 10.64 -29.54 6.59
CA ASP A 185 9.65 -29.17 7.61
C ASP A 185 8.42 -28.48 7.01
N PHE A 186 8.54 -27.95 5.79
CA PHE A 186 7.40 -27.37 5.07
C PHE A 186 6.37 -28.40 4.60
N ARG A 187 6.77 -29.66 4.48
CA ARG A 187 5.90 -30.72 3.97
C ARG A 187 4.67 -30.89 4.88
N GLY A 188 3.50 -30.86 4.26
CA GLY A 188 2.21 -30.97 4.94
C GLY A 188 1.72 -29.70 5.59
N LEU A 189 2.48 -28.60 5.57
CA LEU A 189 1.99 -27.30 6.00
C LEU A 189 1.07 -26.69 4.92
N VAL A 190 0.13 -25.88 5.39
CA VAL A 190 -0.78 -25.11 4.55
C VAL A 190 -0.63 -23.65 4.91
N PHE A 191 0.04 -22.90 4.04
CA PHE A 191 0.31 -21.50 4.27
C PHE A 191 -0.81 -20.60 3.75
N ARG A 192 -1.23 -19.63 4.56
CA ARG A 192 -1.89 -18.46 4.01
C ARG A 192 -0.81 -17.60 3.31
N ARG A 193 -1.09 -17.14 2.10
CA ARG A 193 -0.21 -16.21 1.36
C ARG A 193 -0.96 -15.02 0.77
N MET A 194 -0.20 -14.00 0.38
CA MET A 194 -0.66 -12.91 -0.48
C MET A 194 -0.91 -13.38 -1.92
N GLN A 195 -1.49 -12.52 -2.78
CA GLN A 195 -1.83 -12.83 -4.17
C GLN A 195 -0.57 -12.81 -5.08
N SER A 196 0.43 -13.60 -4.75
CA SER A 196 1.69 -13.65 -5.49
C SER A 196 1.98 -15.07 -5.99
N SER A 197 2.17 -15.23 -7.28
CA SER A 197 2.62 -16.49 -7.87
C SER A 197 4.05 -16.84 -7.46
N THR A 198 4.90 -15.84 -7.24
CA THR A 198 6.27 -16.01 -6.76
C THR A 198 6.29 -16.59 -5.34
N ILE A 199 5.45 -16.06 -4.44
CA ILE A 199 5.29 -16.60 -3.07
C ILE A 199 4.71 -18.01 -3.11
N ALA A 200 3.69 -18.27 -3.92
CA ALA A 200 3.16 -19.62 -4.09
C ALA A 200 4.27 -20.58 -4.49
N ARG A 201 5.03 -20.20 -5.49
CA ARG A 201 6.04 -21.07 -6.10
C ARG A 201 7.18 -21.42 -5.14
N TYR A 202 7.71 -20.45 -4.37
CA TYR A 202 8.79 -20.82 -3.43
C TYR A 202 8.30 -21.71 -2.28
N LEU A 203 7.07 -21.49 -1.78
CA LEU A 203 6.48 -22.35 -0.75
C LEU A 203 6.24 -23.78 -1.28
N GLU A 204 5.83 -23.90 -2.55
CA GLU A 204 5.69 -25.20 -3.22
C GLU A 204 7.04 -25.91 -3.42
N LEU A 205 8.10 -25.18 -3.80
CA LEU A 205 9.46 -25.73 -3.90
C LEU A 205 9.94 -26.28 -2.56
N LEU A 206 9.56 -25.65 -1.45
CA LEU A 206 9.82 -26.12 -0.10
C LEU A 206 8.88 -27.26 0.35
N GLY A 207 7.85 -27.60 -0.42
CA GLY A 207 6.95 -28.72 -0.17
C GLY A 207 5.66 -28.37 0.56
N ALA A 208 5.34 -27.09 0.77
CA ALA A 208 4.09 -26.64 1.37
C ALA A 208 2.96 -26.52 0.35
N ARG A 209 1.71 -26.53 0.85
CA ARG A 209 0.53 -26.08 0.11
C ARG A 209 0.21 -24.64 0.46
N THR A 210 -0.48 -23.92 -0.42
CA THR A 210 -0.78 -22.51 -0.21
C THR A 210 -2.25 -22.17 -0.45
N VAL A 211 -2.76 -21.20 0.31
CA VAL A 211 -4.09 -20.62 0.16
C VAL A 211 -3.95 -19.10 0.08
N PRO A 212 -4.29 -18.48 -1.07
CA PRO A 212 -4.30 -17.03 -1.20
C PRO A 212 -5.49 -16.46 -0.42
N ALA A 213 -5.24 -15.45 0.41
CA ALA A 213 -6.31 -14.76 1.14
C ALA A 213 -5.92 -13.32 1.51
N PRO A 214 -6.91 -12.39 1.55
CA PRO A 214 -6.70 -11.04 2.03
C PRO A 214 -6.14 -10.99 3.46
N PHE A 215 -5.43 -9.93 3.79
CA PHE A 215 -4.74 -9.81 5.07
C PHE A 215 -5.69 -9.90 6.28
N ASN A 216 -6.88 -9.29 6.19
CA ASN A 216 -7.88 -9.33 7.26
C ASN A 216 -8.50 -10.73 7.49
N GLN A 217 -8.34 -11.67 6.57
CA GLN A 217 -8.79 -13.05 6.71
C GLN A 217 -7.72 -13.97 7.31
N THR A 218 -6.47 -13.52 7.45
CA THR A 218 -5.36 -14.36 7.94
C THR A 218 -5.66 -14.94 9.33
N PHE A 219 -6.03 -14.09 10.30
CA PHE A 219 -6.34 -14.55 11.65
C PHE A 219 -7.51 -15.55 11.69
N PRO A 220 -8.69 -15.28 11.08
CA PRO A 220 -9.78 -16.25 11.04
C PRO A 220 -9.43 -17.59 10.37
N LEU A 221 -8.58 -17.58 9.34
CA LEU A 221 -8.13 -18.81 8.68
C LEU A 221 -7.22 -19.65 9.57
N LEU A 222 -6.30 -19.00 10.30
CA LEU A 222 -5.42 -19.66 11.28
C LEU A 222 -6.22 -20.19 12.47
N GLU A 223 -7.11 -19.37 13.03
CA GLU A 223 -7.97 -19.75 14.18
C GLU A 223 -8.85 -20.96 13.88
N LYS A 224 -9.41 -21.04 12.67
CA LYS A 224 -10.26 -22.15 12.22
C LYS A 224 -9.47 -23.36 11.72
N GLY A 225 -8.14 -23.30 11.69
CA GLY A 225 -7.29 -24.37 11.16
C GLY A 225 -7.44 -24.63 9.65
N MET A 226 -8.01 -23.68 8.90
CA MET A 226 -8.10 -23.78 7.44
C MET A 226 -6.72 -23.61 6.78
N VAL A 227 -5.84 -22.89 7.43
CA VAL A 227 -4.40 -22.85 7.23
C VAL A 227 -3.71 -23.03 8.57
N ASN A 228 -2.49 -23.54 8.58
CA ASN A 228 -1.74 -23.77 9.81
C ASN A 228 -0.43 -22.99 9.89
N SER A 229 -0.14 -22.21 8.86
CA SER A 229 1.08 -21.45 8.74
C SER A 229 0.84 -20.14 7.97
N GLU A 230 1.67 -19.16 8.23
CA GLU A 230 1.71 -17.90 7.46
C GLU A 230 3.13 -17.31 7.51
N GLU A 231 3.40 -16.36 6.62
CA GLU A 231 4.60 -15.55 6.62
C GLU A 231 4.28 -14.07 6.77
N ASN A 232 4.97 -13.38 7.64
CA ASN A 232 4.81 -11.95 7.84
C ASN A 232 5.98 -11.32 8.60
N THR A 233 5.97 -9.98 8.69
CA THR A 233 6.87 -9.24 9.56
C THR A 233 6.47 -9.36 11.02
N LEU A 234 7.42 -9.23 11.93
CA LEU A 234 7.18 -9.34 13.38
C LEU A 234 6.09 -8.38 13.87
N THR A 235 6.09 -7.16 13.34
CA THR A 235 5.10 -6.15 13.72
C THR A 235 3.67 -6.49 13.27
N ASN A 236 3.51 -7.13 12.13
CA ASN A 236 2.22 -7.60 11.64
C ASN A 236 1.73 -8.83 12.40
N ILE A 237 2.61 -9.81 12.66
CA ILE A 237 2.32 -10.99 13.48
C ILE A 237 1.82 -10.55 14.87
N TYR A 238 2.51 -9.58 15.48
CA TYR A 238 2.17 -9.04 16.78
C TYR A 238 0.86 -8.24 16.76
N SER A 239 0.72 -7.26 15.88
CA SER A 239 -0.43 -6.34 15.87
C SER A 239 -1.75 -7.03 15.53
N LYS A 240 -1.71 -8.10 14.71
CA LYS A 240 -2.87 -8.93 14.35
C LYS A 240 -3.04 -10.15 15.26
N LYS A 241 -2.19 -10.28 16.30
CA LYS A 241 -2.22 -11.34 17.29
C LYS A 241 -2.13 -12.77 16.70
N PHE A 242 -1.46 -12.95 15.55
CA PHE A 242 -1.31 -14.29 14.97
C PHE A 242 -0.62 -15.24 15.94
N TYR A 243 0.29 -14.75 16.76
CA TYR A 243 0.98 -15.50 17.80
C TYR A 243 0.05 -16.14 18.86
N THR A 244 -1.22 -15.72 18.96
CA THR A 244 -2.19 -16.35 19.91
C THR A 244 -2.81 -17.63 19.36
N VAL A 245 -2.68 -17.87 18.06
CA VAL A 245 -3.19 -19.04 17.33
C VAL A 245 -2.07 -19.82 16.63
N GLN A 246 -0.82 -19.47 16.91
CA GLN A 246 0.40 -20.12 16.42
C GLN A 246 1.25 -20.54 17.63
N THR A 247 2.07 -21.57 17.49
CA THR A 247 2.92 -22.11 18.57
C THR A 247 4.40 -21.84 18.36
N ASP A 248 4.81 -21.67 17.11
CA ASP A 248 6.21 -21.55 16.72
C ASP A 248 6.40 -20.35 15.78
N LEU A 249 7.48 -19.63 15.99
CA LEU A 249 7.97 -18.55 15.16
C LEU A 249 9.40 -18.86 14.74
N THR A 250 9.66 -18.97 13.44
CA THR A 250 11.01 -19.08 12.89
C THR A 250 11.48 -17.75 12.36
N LEU A 251 12.53 -17.19 12.97
CA LEU A 251 13.23 -16.00 12.50
C LEU A 251 14.13 -16.39 11.33
N SER A 252 13.60 -16.23 10.13
CA SER A 252 14.21 -16.67 8.89
C SER A 252 14.71 -15.54 8.01
N ASP A 253 14.16 -14.33 8.16
CA ASP A 253 14.48 -13.17 7.34
C ASP A 253 14.50 -13.49 5.83
N HIS A 254 13.60 -14.40 5.41
CA HIS A 254 13.62 -15.01 4.08
C HIS A 254 13.02 -14.12 3.00
N GLY A 255 12.14 -13.21 3.34
CA GLY A 255 11.42 -12.40 2.37
C GLY A 255 11.26 -10.97 2.82
N TYR A 256 10.92 -10.10 1.89
CA TYR A 256 10.63 -8.69 2.15
C TYR A 256 9.14 -8.41 2.08
N LEU A 257 8.67 -7.50 2.90
CA LEU A 257 7.34 -6.90 2.79
C LEU A 257 7.45 -5.39 2.70
N GLY A 258 7.00 -4.85 1.58
CA GLY A 258 7.03 -3.42 1.30
C GLY A 258 5.75 -2.90 0.67
N TYR A 259 5.61 -1.59 0.72
CA TYR A 259 4.42 -0.87 0.37
C TYR A 259 4.73 0.26 -0.63
N PRO A 260 4.49 0.09 -1.94
CA PRO A 260 4.47 1.22 -2.86
C PRO A 260 3.37 2.19 -2.44
N VAL A 261 3.72 3.46 -2.23
CA VAL A 261 2.73 4.52 -2.05
C VAL A 261 2.29 4.97 -3.43
N LEU A 262 1.03 4.68 -3.75
CA LEU A 262 0.45 4.89 -5.08
C LEU A 262 -0.57 6.02 -5.08
N VAL A 263 -0.62 6.72 -6.21
CA VAL A 263 -1.58 7.78 -6.53
C VAL A 263 -2.06 7.61 -7.97
N ASN A 264 -3.28 8.08 -8.28
CA ASN A 264 -3.72 8.19 -9.66
C ASN A 264 -2.90 9.27 -10.38
N ASP A 265 -2.27 8.95 -11.53
CA ASP A 265 -1.35 9.86 -12.22
C ASP A 265 -2.06 11.11 -12.77
N ALA A 266 -3.28 10.96 -13.28
CA ALA A 266 -4.06 12.10 -13.75
C ALA A 266 -4.45 13.05 -12.60
N PHE A 267 -4.80 12.51 -11.44
CA PHE A 267 -5.03 13.29 -10.23
C PHE A 267 -3.73 14.02 -9.80
N TRP A 268 -2.60 13.29 -9.72
CA TRP A 268 -1.31 13.84 -9.32
C TRP A 268 -0.86 15.01 -10.21
N ARG A 269 -1.07 14.89 -11.51
CA ARG A 269 -0.71 15.96 -12.48
C ARG A 269 -1.54 17.22 -12.33
N ARG A 270 -2.78 17.14 -11.80
CA ARG A 270 -3.62 18.31 -11.53
C ARG A 270 -3.20 19.10 -10.30
N LEU A 271 -2.46 18.50 -9.37
CA LEU A 271 -1.93 19.21 -8.22
C LEU A 271 -0.91 20.26 -8.65
N SER A 272 -0.86 21.36 -7.90
CA SER A 272 0.17 22.38 -8.11
C SER A 272 1.58 21.79 -7.89
N PRO A 273 2.63 22.36 -8.49
CA PRO A 273 4.02 21.95 -8.21
C PRO A 273 4.35 22.01 -6.72
N ASP A 274 3.85 23.03 -6.00
CA ASP A 274 4.09 23.23 -4.58
C ASP A 274 3.40 22.16 -3.74
N ASP A 275 2.14 21.80 -4.04
CA ASP A 275 1.42 20.72 -3.35
C ASP A 275 2.11 19.38 -3.53
N ARG A 276 2.56 19.08 -4.76
CA ARG A 276 3.34 17.87 -5.03
C ARG A 276 4.63 17.83 -4.24
N ALA A 277 5.35 18.94 -4.16
CA ALA A 277 6.59 19.02 -3.40
C ALA A 277 6.36 18.85 -1.89
N ILE A 278 5.30 19.47 -1.34
CA ILE A 278 4.90 19.29 0.07
C ILE A 278 4.56 17.83 0.37
N LEU A 279 3.72 17.19 -0.48
CA LEU A 279 3.30 15.81 -0.29
C LEU A 279 4.49 14.85 -0.37
N LEU A 280 5.38 15.01 -1.36
CA LEU A 280 6.59 14.18 -1.49
C LEU A 280 7.47 14.32 -0.26
N LYS A 281 7.76 15.55 0.18
CA LYS A 281 8.57 15.80 1.38
C LYS A 281 7.94 15.16 2.62
N ALA A 282 6.63 15.31 2.82
CA ALA A 282 5.94 14.71 3.95
C ALA A 282 5.98 13.18 3.91
N LEU A 283 5.86 12.56 2.72
CA LEU A 283 5.98 11.11 2.52
C LEU A 283 7.41 10.59 2.77
N GLU A 284 8.43 11.31 2.33
CA GLU A 284 9.84 10.97 2.57
C GLU A 284 10.17 11.02 4.07
N GLU A 285 9.73 12.09 4.76
CA GLU A 285 9.90 12.20 6.22
C GLU A 285 9.16 11.08 6.97
N ALA A 286 7.96 10.70 6.49
CA ALA A 286 7.19 9.59 7.05
C ALA A 286 7.89 8.23 6.83
N GLY A 287 8.48 8.00 5.66
CA GLY A 287 9.27 6.80 5.38
C GLY A 287 10.53 6.70 6.26
N ALA A 288 11.24 7.81 6.45
CA ALA A 288 12.37 7.87 7.36
C ALA A 288 11.96 7.61 8.82
N TYR A 289 10.78 8.09 9.23
CA TYR A 289 10.20 7.79 10.55
C TYR A 289 9.83 6.31 10.67
N GLU A 290 9.20 5.72 9.64
CA GLU A 290 8.84 4.31 9.59
C GLU A 290 10.04 3.38 9.80
N LEU A 291 11.15 3.63 9.07
CA LEU A 291 12.36 2.82 9.17
C LEU A 291 12.94 2.79 10.60
N ARG A 292 12.87 3.92 11.32
CA ARG A 292 13.28 3.94 12.74
C ARG A 292 12.36 3.09 13.62
N LEU A 293 11.04 3.21 13.39
CA LEU A 293 10.04 2.48 14.16
C LEU A 293 10.11 0.96 13.95
N ILE A 294 10.47 0.49 12.74
CA ILE A 294 10.54 -0.95 12.47
C ILE A 294 11.45 -1.62 13.49
N ARG A 295 12.68 -1.14 13.67
CA ARG A 295 13.65 -1.75 14.59
C ARG A 295 13.17 -1.75 16.05
N GLU A 296 12.58 -0.64 16.51
CA GLU A 296 12.08 -0.50 17.88
C GLU A 296 10.87 -1.43 18.13
N LEU A 297 9.91 -1.42 17.23
CA LEU A 297 8.68 -2.18 17.38
C LEU A 297 8.89 -3.70 17.16
N GLU A 298 9.83 -4.10 16.30
CA GLU A 298 10.19 -5.51 16.13
C GLU A 298 10.79 -6.10 17.40
N ALA A 299 11.74 -5.39 18.04
CA ALA A 299 12.35 -5.84 19.29
C ALA A 299 11.30 -5.97 20.42
N ARG A 300 10.38 -5.01 20.50
CA ARG A 300 9.27 -5.05 21.46
C ARG A 300 8.31 -6.21 21.16
N ALA A 301 7.86 -6.35 19.90
CA ALA A 301 6.97 -7.39 19.48
C ALA A 301 7.53 -8.78 19.79
N LEU A 302 8.81 -9.01 19.47
CA LEU A 302 9.49 -10.27 19.75
C LEU A 302 9.49 -10.60 21.24
N LYS A 303 9.82 -9.62 22.10
CA LYS A 303 9.82 -9.78 23.55
C LYS A 303 8.43 -10.15 24.10
N GLU A 304 7.38 -9.45 23.64
CA GLU A 304 6.01 -9.68 24.09
C GLU A 304 5.45 -11.02 23.59
N MET A 305 5.74 -11.40 22.35
CA MET A 305 5.36 -12.71 21.79
C MET A 305 6.07 -13.86 22.52
N ALA A 306 7.35 -13.73 22.86
CA ALA A 306 8.07 -14.71 23.66
C ALA A 306 7.44 -14.86 25.06
N ALA A 307 7.07 -13.75 25.69
CA ALA A 307 6.42 -13.76 27.01
C ALA A 307 5.02 -14.40 26.99
N SER A 308 4.37 -14.46 25.82
CA SER A 308 3.06 -15.14 25.66
C SER A 308 3.15 -16.67 25.49
N GLY A 309 4.36 -17.23 25.45
CA GLY A 309 4.61 -18.65 25.29
C GLY A 309 4.85 -19.11 23.85
N LEU A 310 4.96 -18.19 22.89
CA LEU A 310 5.37 -18.51 21.53
C LEU A 310 6.82 -19.02 21.53
N ARG A 311 7.07 -20.19 20.97
CA ARG A 311 8.43 -20.74 20.83
C ARG A 311 9.13 -20.05 19.65
N ILE A 312 10.27 -19.44 19.93
CA ILE A 312 11.01 -18.67 18.95
C ILE A 312 12.26 -19.45 18.55
N HIS A 313 12.41 -19.67 17.25
CA HIS A 313 13.53 -20.35 16.63
C HIS A 313 14.26 -19.37 15.72
N ARG A 314 15.56 -19.54 15.56
CA ARG A 314 16.35 -18.77 14.61
C ARG A 314 17.11 -19.74 13.73
N LEU A 315 17.09 -19.54 12.41
CA LEU A 315 17.85 -20.35 11.50
C LEU A 315 19.37 -20.20 11.77
N THR A 316 20.06 -21.31 11.83
CA THR A 316 21.51 -21.35 11.71
C THR A 316 21.95 -21.02 10.28
N ALA A 317 23.25 -20.80 10.07
CA ALA A 317 23.80 -20.54 8.73
C ALA A 317 23.55 -21.73 7.77
N ASP A 318 23.68 -22.96 8.28
CA ASP A 318 23.47 -24.17 7.48
C ASP A 318 22.01 -24.36 7.11
N GLU A 319 21.08 -24.17 8.06
CA GLU A 319 19.64 -24.21 7.80
C GLU A 319 19.21 -23.15 6.79
N ARG A 320 19.72 -21.93 6.92
CA ARG A 320 19.48 -20.85 5.95
C ARG A 320 20.01 -21.25 4.56
N THR A 321 21.23 -21.77 4.48
CA THR A 321 21.82 -22.24 3.22
C THR A 321 20.96 -23.34 2.56
N ALA A 322 20.41 -24.27 3.36
CA ALA A 322 19.51 -25.29 2.85
C ALA A 322 18.25 -24.70 2.22
N TRP A 323 17.64 -23.66 2.84
CA TRP A 323 16.50 -22.97 2.26
C TRP A 323 16.88 -22.23 0.98
N GLU A 324 17.99 -21.49 0.99
CA GLU A 324 18.51 -20.76 -0.17
C GLU A 324 18.70 -21.69 -1.38
N GLN A 325 19.31 -22.86 -1.18
CA GLN A 325 19.50 -23.86 -2.23
C GLN A 325 18.18 -24.44 -2.73
N ALA A 326 17.23 -24.70 -1.84
CA ALA A 326 15.94 -25.27 -2.22
C ALA A 326 15.10 -24.29 -3.08
N VAL A 327 15.25 -22.98 -2.88
CA VAL A 327 14.51 -21.96 -3.65
C VAL A 327 15.30 -21.40 -4.85
N ALA A 328 16.57 -21.77 -5.03
CA ALA A 328 17.42 -21.28 -6.11
C ALA A 328 16.81 -21.43 -7.54
N PRO A 329 16.06 -22.52 -7.87
CA PRO A 329 15.40 -22.65 -9.17
C PRO A 329 14.41 -21.51 -9.48
N LEU A 330 13.76 -20.93 -8.46
CA LEU A 330 12.83 -19.83 -8.64
C LEU A 330 13.49 -18.59 -9.24
N TYR A 331 14.76 -18.35 -8.95
CA TYR A 331 15.50 -17.21 -9.49
C TYR A 331 15.58 -17.27 -11.03
N ASP A 332 15.81 -18.44 -11.61
CA ASP A 332 15.81 -18.64 -13.06
C ASP A 332 14.41 -18.44 -13.64
N GLU A 333 13.38 -18.99 -12.98
CA GLU A 333 11.98 -18.87 -13.39
C GLU A 333 11.53 -17.40 -13.42
N VAL A 334 11.99 -16.58 -12.49
CA VAL A 334 11.67 -15.15 -12.40
C VAL A 334 12.55 -14.34 -13.35
N ALA A 335 13.86 -14.57 -13.39
CA ALA A 335 14.81 -13.82 -14.20
C ALA A 335 14.43 -13.78 -15.69
N VAL A 336 13.97 -14.89 -16.24
CA VAL A 336 13.61 -15.01 -17.67
C VAL A 336 12.49 -14.04 -18.07
N ARG A 337 11.65 -13.63 -17.14
CA ARG A 337 10.51 -12.71 -17.36
C ARG A 337 10.86 -11.25 -17.10
N MET A 338 12.03 -10.97 -16.51
CA MET A 338 12.44 -9.63 -16.10
C MET A 338 13.04 -8.81 -17.24
N PRO A 339 12.85 -7.49 -17.24
CA PRO A 339 13.65 -6.56 -18.06
C PRO A 339 15.15 -6.75 -17.77
N PRO A 340 16.05 -6.48 -18.77
CA PRO A 340 17.46 -6.78 -18.64
C PRO A 340 18.15 -6.29 -17.36
N PRO A 341 17.93 -5.05 -16.85
CA PRO A 341 18.58 -4.61 -15.61
C PRO A 341 18.13 -5.39 -14.37
N LEU A 342 16.83 -5.72 -14.27
CA LEU A 342 16.30 -6.53 -13.16
C LEU A 342 16.74 -7.99 -13.28
N ARG A 343 16.79 -8.53 -14.51
CA ARG A 343 17.33 -9.87 -14.76
C ARG A 343 18.76 -10.00 -14.27
N ALA A 344 19.64 -9.08 -14.67
CA ALA A 344 21.04 -9.11 -14.24
C ALA A 344 21.17 -9.02 -12.71
N PHE A 345 20.31 -8.22 -12.05
CA PHE A 345 20.29 -8.13 -10.60
C PHE A 345 19.87 -9.46 -9.93
N VAL A 346 18.83 -10.11 -10.45
CA VAL A 346 18.34 -11.42 -9.95
C VAL A 346 19.40 -12.49 -10.13
N GLU A 347 20.01 -12.59 -11.33
CA GLU A 347 21.05 -13.57 -11.65
C GLU A 347 22.30 -13.38 -10.76
N ALA A 348 22.69 -12.13 -10.48
CA ALA A 348 23.84 -11.82 -9.63
C ALA A 348 23.62 -12.19 -8.15
N ARG A 349 22.37 -12.30 -7.70
CA ARG A 349 21.99 -12.59 -6.31
C ARG A 349 21.42 -14.00 -6.10
N LYS A 350 21.40 -14.81 -7.14
CA LYS A 350 20.95 -16.19 -7.05
C LYS A 350 21.79 -16.97 -6.03
N PRO A 351 21.16 -17.66 -5.07
CA PRO A 351 21.85 -18.55 -4.14
C PRO A 351 22.67 -19.63 -4.89
N ARG A 352 23.86 -19.94 -4.36
CA ARG A 352 24.81 -20.91 -4.97
C ARG A 352 24.77 -22.26 -4.28
#